data_8405d0fb355432e88dc2a7794aa84295
#
_entry.id   8405d0fb355432e88dc2a7794aa84295
#
_cell.length_a   1.000
_cell.length_b   1.000
_cell.length_c   1.000
_cell.angle_alpha   90.00
_cell.angle_beta   90.00
_cell.angle_gamma   90.00
#
_symmetry.space_group_name_H-M   'P 1'
#
loop_
_entity.id
_entity.type
_entity.pdbx_description
1 polymer ?
#
loop_
_entity_poly.entity_id
_entity_poly.type
_entity_poly.pdbx_seq_one_letter_code
_entity_poly.pdbx_strand_id
1 'polypeptide(L)'
;LRFIEYSFSASIMLISIALLNGVTDINLITSIGVLTSACQLCGLAVEYIDDRRIKWLMHITGWLQFCWAYGIIGHAFFKSIDAANDSSGVGPPSFVYVIVVALFLLYASFGFVQLAELITDVKPTIKEKSYVILSLTAKLLLGWMIFSNVLILGN
;
A
#
# COMPACT_ATOMS: atom_id res chain seq x y z
N LEU A 1 -11.97 12.29 -9.06
CA LEU A 1 -10.63 12.92 -9.15
C LEU A 1 -9.64 12.33 -8.14
N ARG A 2 -10.01 12.08 -6.85
CA ARG A 2 -9.08 11.58 -5.82
C ARG A 2 -8.44 10.23 -6.16
N PHE A 3 -9.16 9.25 -6.72
CA PHE A 3 -8.57 7.96 -7.09
C PHE A 3 -7.55 8.06 -8.23
N ILE A 4 -7.68 9.06 -9.10
CA ILE A 4 -6.66 9.36 -10.11
C ILE A 4 -5.39 9.89 -9.43
N GLU A 5 -5.52 10.82 -8.49
CA GLU A 5 -4.39 11.28 -7.67
C GLU A 5 -3.75 10.11 -6.90
N TYR A 6 -4.58 9.25 -6.29
CA TYR A 6 -4.10 8.10 -5.54
C TYR A 6 -3.41 7.06 -6.43
N SER A 7 -3.85 6.87 -7.68
CA SER A 7 -3.18 5.94 -8.59
C SER A 7 -1.72 6.31 -8.83
N PHE A 8 -1.39 7.59 -8.85
CA PHE A 8 -0.01 8.06 -8.94
C PHE A 8 0.69 8.08 -7.58
N SER A 9 0.11 8.74 -6.59
CA SER A 9 0.75 8.94 -5.29
C SER A 9 0.94 7.63 -4.53
N ALA A 10 -0.06 6.73 -4.51
CA ALA A 10 0.06 5.44 -3.85
C ALA A 10 1.06 4.52 -4.57
N SER A 11 1.14 4.58 -5.90
CA SER A 11 2.13 3.80 -6.65
C SER A 11 3.56 4.23 -6.32
N ILE A 12 3.83 5.53 -6.29
CA ILE A 12 5.14 6.07 -5.91
C ILE A 12 5.47 5.68 -4.47
N MET A 13 4.51 5.78 -3.55
CA MET A 13 4.70 5.38 -2.16
C MET A 13 5.02 3.89 -2.02
N LEU A 14 4.29 3.03 -2.73
CA LEU A 14 4.51 1.59 -2.67
C LEU A 14 5.84 1.17 -3.31
N ILE A 15 6.24 1.83 -4.41
CA ILE A 15 7.57 1.68 -5.01
C ILE A 15 8.66 2.08 -4.01
N SER A 16 8.50 3.20 -3.32
CA SER A 16 9.45 3.64 -2.29
C SER A 16 9.58 2.62 -1.15
N ILE A 17 8.45 2.05 -0.70
CA ILE A 17 8.44 0.97 0.30
C ILE A 17 9.17 -0.27 -0.22
N ALA A 18 8.94 -0.66 -1.48
CA ALA A 18 9.59 -1.79 -2.11
C ALA A 18 11.12 -1.62 -2.17
N LEU A 19 11.59 -0.44 -2.57
CA LEU A 19 13.01 -0.09 -2.59
C LEU A 19 13.64 -0.16 -1.18
N LEU A 20 12.96 0.37 -0.16
CA LEU A 20 13.40 0.30 1.23
C LEU A 20 13.48 -1.14 1.75
N ASN A 21 12.69 -2.05 1.20
CA ASN A 21 12.70 -3.49 1.53
C ASN A 21 13.64 -4.31 0.63
N GLY A 22 14.50 -3.66 -0.15
CA GLY A 22 15.53 -4.32 -0.94
C GLY A 22 15.06 -4.86 -2.30
N VAL A 23 13.88 -4.45 -2.79
CA VAL A 23 13.46 -4.75 -4.17
C VAL A 23 14.26 -3.87 -5.13
N THR A 24 15.18 -4.46 -5.89
CA THR A 24 16.01 -3.74 -6.86
C THR A 24 15.72 -4.12 -8.31
N ASP A 25 14.97 -5.20 -8.54
CA ASP A 25 14.57 -5.62 -9.88
C ASP A 25 13.55 -4.65 -10.47
N ILE A 26 13.90 -4.06 -11.62
CA ILE A 26 13.07 -3.09 -12.33
C ILE A 26 11.70 -3.67 -12.75
N ASN A 27 11.64 -4.95 -13.09
CA ASN A 27 10.39 -5.60 -13.47
C ASN A 27 9.45 -5.74 -12.27
N LEU A 28 9.99 -6.08 -11.09
CA LEU A 28 9.21 -6.14 -9.87
C LEU A 28 8.72 -4.76 -9.44
N ILE A 29 9.59 -3.74 -9.47
CA ILE A 29 9.25 -2.34 -9.16
C ILE A 29 8.14 -1.85 -10.09
N THR A 30 8.28 -2.08 -11.39
CA THR A 30 7.26 -1.70 -12.38
C THR A 30 5.95 -2.43 -12.13
N SER A 31 6.00 -3.74 -11.84
CA SER A 31 4.82 -4.54 -11.54
C SER A 31 4.08 -4.03 -10.31
N ILE A 32 4.79 -3.69 -9.23
CA ILE A 32 4.20 -3.10 -8.02
C ILE A 32 3.49 -1.78 -8.36
N GLY A 33 4.14 -0.91 -9.12
CA GLY A 33 3.56 0.37 -9.54
C GLY A 33 2.29 0.21 -10.38
N VAL A 34 2.33 -0.67 -11.39
CA VAL A 34 1.19 -0.95 -12.27
C VAL A 34 0.03 -1.59 -11.49
N LEU A 35 0.31 -2.59 -10.65
CA LEU A 35 -0.72 -3.25 -9.82
C LEU A 35 -1.38 -2.26 -8.87
N THR A 36 -0.60 -1.38 -8.24
CA THR A 36 -1.12 -0.36 -7.33
C THR A 36 -1.98 0.66 -8.07
N SER A 37 -1.54 1.15 -9.23
CA SER A 37 -2.33 2.04 -10.08
C SER A 37 -3.64 1.38 -10.51
N ALA A 38 -3.60 0.13 -10.99
CA ALA A 38 -4.76 -0.62 -11.41
C ALA A 38 -5.75 -0.86 -10.25
N CYS A 39 -5.24 -1.16 -9.05
CA CYS A 39 -6.05 -1.27 -7.83
C CYS A 39 -6.83 0.02 -7.55
N GLN A 40 -6.19 1.19 -7.66
CA GLN A 40 -6.85 2.49 -7.46
C GLN A 40 -7.88 2.79 -8.57
N LEU A 41 -7.62 2.38 -9.81
CA LEU A 41 -8.60 2.49 -10.91
C LEU A 41 -9.79 1.56 -10.71
N CYS A 42 -9.60 0.36 -10.15
CA CYS A 42 -10.72 -0.49 -9.72
C CYS A 42 -11.56 0.21 -8.64
N GLY A 43 -10.91 0.89 -7.68
CA GLY A 43 -11.58 1.72 -6.68
C GLY A 43 -12.40 2.86 -7.31
N LEU A 44 -11.85 3.51 -8.34
CA LEU A 44 -12.56 4.52 -9.13
C LEU A 44 -13.80 3.92 -9.81
N ALA A 45 -13.66 2.76 -10.45
CA ALA A 45 -14.74 2.09 -11.14
C ALA A 45 -15.92 1.76 -10.20
N VAL A 46 -15.64 1.35 -8.96
CA VAL A 46 -16.67 1.11 -7.92
C VAL A 46 -17.52 2.36 -7.64
N GLU A 47 -16.93 3.56 -7.74
CA GLU A 47 -17.68 4.82 -7.51
C GLU A 47 -18.63 5.20 -8.65
N TYR A 48 -18.27 4.87 -9.90
CA TYR A 48 -19.00 5.32 -11.09
C TYR A 48 -19.96 4.28 -11.67
N ILE A 49 -19.81 3.01 -11.32
CA ILE A 49 -20.65 1.92 -11.81
C ILE A 49 -21.85 1.78 -10.87
N ASP A 50 -23.07 1.64 -11.41
CA ASP A 50 -24.28 1.44 -10.61
C ASP A 50 -24.59 -0.04 -10.38
N ASP A 51 -24.16 -0.94 -11.27
CA ASP A 51 -24.41 -2.37 -11.16
C ASP A 51 -23.65 -2.97 -9.95
N ARG A 52 -24.40 -3.47 -8.97
CA ARG A 52 -23.88 -4.04 -7.74
C ARG A 52 -22.93 -5.23 -7.96
N ARG A 53 -23.21 -6.04 -8.99
CA ARG A 53 -22.36 -7.21 -9.29
C ARG A 53 -21.00 -6.78 -9.81
N ILE A 54 -20.98 -5.77 -10.67
CA ILE A 54 -19.74 -5.23 -11.23
C ILE A 54 -18.94 -4.48 -10.13
N LYS A 55 -19.61 -3.76 -9.23
CA LYS A 55 -18.95 -3.15 -8.05
C LYS A 55 -18.20 -4.19 -7.22
N TRP A 56 -18.84 -5.31 -6.89
CA TRP A 56 -18.21 -6.40 -6.15
C TRP A 56 -17.02 -7.01 -6.92
N LEU A 57 -17.19 -7.23 -8.23
CA LEU A 57 -16.10 -7.75 -9.05
C LEU A 57 -14.89 -6.81 -9.04
N MET A 58 -15.10 -5.51 -9.23
CA MET A 58 -14.02 -4.50 -9.20
C MET A 58 -13.36 -4.44 -7.83
N HIS A 59 -14.13 -4.50 -6.76
CA HIS A 59 -13.60 -4.49 -5.40
C HIS A 59 -12.71 -5.72 -5.11
N ILE A 60 -13.17 -6.92 -5.48
CA ILE A 60 -12.39 -8.16 -5.32
C ILE A 60 -11.12 -8.11 -6.18
N THR A 61 -11.22 -7.62 -7.43
CA THR A 61 -10.06 -7.47 -8.32
C THR A 61 -9.03 -6.49 -7.73
N GLY A 62 -9.48 -5.39 -7.13
CA GLY A 62 -8.61 -4.46 -6.42
C GLY A 62 -7.87 -5.12 -5.25
N TRP A 63 -8.56 -5.93 -4.44
CA TRP A 63 -7.93 -6.69 -3.35
C TRP A 63 -6.89 -7.69 -3.85
N LEU A 64 -7.15 -8.41 -4.93
CA LEU A 64 -6.20 -9.35 -5.52
C LEU A 64 -4.92 -8.64 -5.97
N GLN A 65 -5.05 -7.49 -6.65
CA GLN A 65 -3.91 -6.67 -7.08
C GLN A 65 -3.11 -6.13 -5.89
N PHE A 66 -3.79 -5.65 -4.85
CA PHE A 66 -3.16 -5.18 -3.63
C PHE A 66 -2.39 -6.30 -2.91
N CYS A 67 -3.02 -7.46 -2.71
CA CYS A 67 -2.37 -8.62 -2.06
C CYS A 67 -1.17 -9.10 -2.86
N TRP A 68 -1.23 -9.08 -4.20
CA TRP A 68 -0.09 -9.48 -5.04
C TRP A 68 1.06 -8.49 -4.94
N ALA A 69 0.80 -7.18 -5.02
CA ALA A 69 1.82 -6.15 -4.87
C ALA A 69 2.52 -6.24 -3.50
N TYR A 70 1.75 -6.39 -2.42
CA TYR A 70 2.31 -6.60 -1.08
C TYR A 70 2.99 -7.96 -0.91
N GLY A 71 2.55 -8.99 -1.60
CA GLY A 71 3.20 -10.30 -1.63
C GLY A 71 4.63 -10.21 -2.18
N ILE A 72 4.85 -9.42 -3.24
CA ILE A 72 6.19 -9.16 -3.79
C ILE A 72 7.07 -8.46 -2.75
N ILE A 73 6.54 -7.40 -2.11
CA ILE A 73 7.27 -6.64 -1.08
C ILE A 73 7.60 -7.53 0.12
N GLY A 74 6.63 -8.31 0.60
CA GLY A 74 6.80 -9.23 1.72
C GLY A 74 7.85 -10.31 1.43
N HIS A 75 7.81 -10.92 0.24
CA HIS A 75 8.82 -11.90 -0.18
C HIS A 75 10.22 -11.29 -0.20
N ALA A 76 10.38 -10.08 -0.77
CA ALA A 76 11.67 -9.40 -0.80
C ALA A 76 12.16 -9.06 0.61
N PHE A 77 11.25 -8.61 1.48
CA PHE A 77 11.55 -8.32 2.88
C PHE A 77 12.07 -9.54 3.63
N PHE A 78 11.39 -10.69 3.55
CA PHE A 78 11.84 -11.92 4.19
C PHE A 78 13.19 -12.39 3.63
N LYS A 79 13.38 -12.32 2.32
CA LYS A 79 14.67 -12.64 1.69
C LYS A 79 15.81 -11.74 2.18
N SER A 80 15.56 -10.45 2.39
CA SER A 80 16.57 -9.53 2.93
C SER A 80 16.89 -9.82 4.40
N ILE A 81 15.93 -10.31 5.19
CA ILE A 81 16.15 -10.78 6.56
C ILE A 81 17.05 -12.01 6.58
N ASP A 82 16.76 -13.00 5.74
CA ASP A 82 17.55 -14.24 5.65
C ASP A 82 18.99 -13.91 5.27
N ALA A 83 19.19 -13.05 4.27
CA ALA A 83 20.51 -12.62 3.86
C ALA A 83 21.28 -11.84 4.97
N ALA A 84 20.60 -11.04 5.77
CA ALA A 84 21.19 -10.34 6.90
C ALA A 84 21.58 -11.30 8.03
N ASN A 85 20.76 -12.28 8.33
CA ASN A 85 21.04 -13.32 9.32
C ASN A 85 22.27 -14.16 8.93
N ASP A 86 22.38 -14.52 7.65
CA ASP A 86 23.49 -15.32 7.13
C ASP A 86 24.81 -14.57 7.13
N SER A 87 24.78 -13.24 6.88
CA SER A 87 25.99 -12.42 6.75
C SER A 87 26.51 -11.85 8.06
N SER A 88 25.63 -11.46 8.98
CA SER A 88 25.99 -10.76 10.22
C SER A 88 25.52 -11.44 11.50
N GLY A 89 24.68 -12.46 11.41
CA GLY A 89 24.05 -13.12 12.56
C GLY A 89 23.07 -12.21 13.34
N VAL A 90 22.83 -10.98 12.86
CA VAL A 90 21.94 -10.00 13.50
C VAL A 90 20.84 -9.65 12.52
N GLY A 91 19.63 -10.07 12.84
CA GLY A 91 18.45 -9.72 12.06
C GLY A 91 18.12 -8.22 12.10
N PRO A 92 17.27 -7.74 11.20
CA PRO A 92 16.85 -6.34 11.19
C PRO A 92 16.17 -5.97 12.51
N PRO A 93 16.30 -4.72 12.96
CA PRO A 93 15.68 -4.24 14.19
C PRO A 93 14.16 -4.45 14.21
N SER A 94 13.59 -4.76 15.36
CA SER A 94 12.16 -5.08 15.53
C SER A 94 11.21 -4.00 14.99
N PHE A 95 11.63 -2.73 14.97
CA PHE A 95 10.81 -1.63 14.47
C PHE A 95 10.56 -1.75 12.96
N VAL A 96 11.43 -2.39 12.17
CA VAL A 96 11.27 -2.55 10.73
C VAL A 96 10.07 -3.46 10.43
N TYR A 97 9.89 -4.52 11.21
CA TYR A 97 8.70 -5.40 11.09
C TYR A 97 7.41 -4.64 11.38
N VAL A 98 7.42 -3.83 12.44
CA VAL A 98 6.26 -2.99 12.82
C VAL A 98 5.88 -2.04 11.68
N ILE A 99 6.87 -1.47 11.02
CA ILE A 99 6.70 -0.56 9.90
C ILE A 99 6.01 -1.24 8.71
N VAL A 100 6.50 -2.39 8.28
CA VAL A 100 5.93 -3.14 7.14
C VAL A 100 4.48 -3.54 7.43
N VAL A 101 4.21 -4.03 8.63
CA VAL A 101 2.85 -4.41 9.05
C VAL A 101 1.94 -3.19 9.17
N ALA A 102 2.40 -2.10 9.76
CA ALA A 102 1.61 -0.88 9.90
C ALA A 102 1.22 -0.29 8.55
N LEU A 103 2.14 -0.27 7.58
CA LEU A 103 1.86 0.18 6.22
C LEU A 103 0.87 -0.74 5.49
N PHE A 104 1.02 -2.06 5.64
CA PHE A 104 0.05 -3.01 5.09
C PHE A 104 -1.35 -2.73 5.62
N LEU A 105 -1.52 -2.62 6.94
CA LEU A 105 -2.80 -2.35 7.57
C LEU A 105 -3.38 -1.00 7.14
N LEU A 106 -2.52 0.01 7.02
CA LEU A 106 -2.93 1.35 6.60
C LEU A 106 -3.44 1.35 5.15
N TYR A 107 -2.75 0.66 4.23
CA TYR A 107 -3.22 0.53 2.84
C TYR A 107 -4.48 -0.34 2.75
N ALA A 108 -4.56 -1.44 3.50
CA ALA A 108 -5.74 -2.30 3.57
C ALA A 108 -6.97 -1.53 4.08
N SER A 109 -6.79 -0.55 4.98
CA SER A 109 -7.90 0.24 5.53
C SER A 109 -8.65 1.06 4.46
N PHE A 110 -8.00 1.46 3.37
CA PHE A 110 -8.68 2.06 2.22
C PHE A 110 -9.69 1.10 1.59
N GLY A 111 -9.30 -0.17 1.41
CA GLY A 111 -10.18 -1.22 0.91
C GLY A 111 -11.34 -1.51 1.87
N PHE A 112 -11.11 -1.46 3.18
CA PHE A 112 -12.18 -1.64 4.18
C PHE A 112 -13.17 -0.48 4.18
N VAL A 113 -12.72 0.77 4.00
CA VAL A 113 -13.63 1.92 3.84
C VAL A 113 -14.51 1.74 2.60
N GLN A 114 -13.95 1.27 1.48
CA GLN A 114 -14.71 0.97 0.28
C GLN A 114 -15.66 -0.22 0.47
N LEU A 115 -15.24 -1.25 1.20
CA LEU A 115 -16.10 -2.39 1.54
C LEU A 115 -17.30 -1.94 2.39
N ALA A 116 -17.09 -1.09 3.38
CA ALA A 116 -18.16 -0.53 4.19
C ALA A 116 -19.19 0.22 3.33
N GLU A 117 -18.73 0.94 2.30
CA GLU A 117 -19.60 1.61 1.32
C GLU A 117 -20.41 0.63 0.48
N LEU A 118 -19.85 -0.52 0.10
CA LEU A 118 -20.56 -1.55 -0.65
C LEU A 118 -21.65 -2.27 0.16
N ILE A 119 -21.47 -2.35 1.49
CA ILE A 119 -22.36 -3.07 2.39
C ILE A 119 -23.42 -2.14 2.98
N THR A 120 -23.05 -0.89 3.27
CA THR A 120 -23.91 0.09 3.97
C THR A 120 -23.95 1.41 3.22
N ASP A 121 -25.11 2.10 3.31
CA ASP A 121 -25.25 3.45 2.76
C ASP A 121 -24.50 4.49 3.62
N VAL A 122 -23.18 4.53 3.46
CA VAL A 122 -22.33 5.49 4.17
C VAL A 122 -22.53 6.90 3.61
N LYS A 123 -22.77 7.88 4.48
CA LYS A 123 -22.91 9.28 4.07
C LYS A 123 -21.66 9.74 3.28
N PRO A 124 -21.82 10.41 2.12
CA PRO A 124 -20.69 10.85 1.28
C PRO A 124 -19.63 11.65 2.05
N THR A 125 -20.07 12.50 2.98
CA THR A 125 -19.18 13.32 3.80
C THR A 125 -18.29 12.49 4.73
N ILE A 126 -18.80 11.40 5.30
CA ILE A 126 -18.02 10.50 6.18
C ILE A 126 -16.98 9.76 5.35
N LYS A 127 -17.41 9.24 4.20
CA LYS A 127 -16.54 8.56 3.23
C LYS A 127 -15.35 9.44 2.83
N GLU A 128 -15.62 10.67 2.38
CA GLU A 128 -14.56 11.58 1.96
C GLU A 128 -13.59 11.92 3.09
N LYS A 129 -14.10 12.21 4.28
CA LYS A 129 -13.26 12.46 5.46
C LYS A 129 -12.37 11.27 5.80
N SER A 130 -12.89 10.04 5.74
CA SER A 130 -12.13 8.83 6.00
C SER A 130 -10.96 8.67 5.02
N TYR A 131 -11.19 8.84 3.72
CA TYR A 131 -10.13 8.77 2.71
C TYR A 131 -9.08 9.85 2.87
N VAL A 132 -9.48 11.09 3.20
CA VAL A 132 -8.53 12.19 3.44
C VAL A 132 -7.64 11.90 4.65
N ILE A 133 -8.24 11.48 5.77
CA ILE A 133 -7.50 11.14 6.99
C ILE A 133 -6.54 9.98 6.73
N LEU A 134 -7.00 8.90 6.08
CA LEU A 134 -6.15 7.76 5.75
C LEU A 134 -5.00 8.16 4.83
N SER A 135 -5.27 8.95 3.78
CA SER A 135 -4.23 9.42 2.86
C SER A 135 -3.19 10.29 3.55
N LEU A 136 -3.62 11.21 4.42
CA LEU A 136 -2.71 12.07 5.18
C LEU A 136 -1.85 11.25 6.14
N THR A 137 -2.47 10.33 6.88
CA THR A 137 -1.77 9.44 7.82
C THR A 137 -0.74 8.58 7.10
N ALA A 138 -1.10 8.01 5.94
CA ALA A 138 -0.18 7.20 5.13
C ALA A 138 1.05 7.99 4.66
N LYS A 139 0.82 9.20 4.14
CA LYS A 139 1.88 10.08 3.65
C LYS A 139 2.81 10.55 4.77
N LEU A 140 2.24 10.92 5.93
CA LEU A 140 3.01 11.32 7.10
C LEU A 140 3.85 10.16 7.66
N LEU A 141 3.26 8.99 7.78
CA LEU A 141 3.94 7.81 8.30
C LEU A 141 5.09 7.39 7.38
N LEU A 142 4.87 7.36 6.07
CA LEU A 142 5.93 7.06 5.10
C LEU A 142 7.03 8.13 5.11
N GLY A 143 6.66 9.41 5.14
CA GLY A 143 7.65 10.51 5.23
C GLY A 143 8.51 10.42 6.47
N TRP A 144 7.90 10.12 7.63
CA TRP A 144 8.62 9.90 8.88
C TRP A 144 9.57 8.71 8.82
N MET A 145 9.14 7.61 8.18
CA MET A 145 9.97 6.42 8.01
C MET A 145 11.20 6.69 7.14
N ILE A 146 11.02 7.33 5.99
CA ILE A 146 12.13 7.70 5.10
C ILE A 146 13.11 8.61 5.86
N PHE A 147 12.59 9.62 6.55
CA PHE A 147 13.40 10.54 7.34
C PHE A 147 14.19 9.83 8.44
N SER A 148 13.55 8.93 9.19
CA SER A 148 14.21 8.16 10.26
C SER A 148 15.31 7.25 9.72
N ASN A 149 15.10 6.60 8.55
CA ASN A 149 16.13 5.78 7.90
C ASN A 149 17.34 6.62 7.47
N VAL A 150 17.11 7.81 6.90
CA VAL A 150 18.21 8.72 6.52
C VAL A 150 19.02 9.15 7.73
N LEU A 151 18.38 9.45 8.86
CA LEU A 151 19.08 9.82 10.10
C LEU A 151 19.90 8.68 10.70
N ILE A 152 19.41 7.44 10.64
CA ILE A 152 20.11 6.26 11.18
C ILE A 152 21.31 5.88 10.31
N LEU A 153 21.20 6.01 8.98
CA LEU A 153 22.26 5.68 8.04
C LEU A 153 23.28 6.81 7.85
N GLY A 154 22.94 8.03 8.26
CA GLY A 154 23.81 9.22 8.15
C GLY A 154 24.74 9.45 9.33
N ASN A 155 24.64 8.63 10.39
CA ASN A 155 25.56 8.58 11.53
C ASN A 155 26.34 7.27 11.51
#